data_cda96345e4df3a99fc4bc58a29ea582b
#
_entry.id   cda96345e4df3a99fc4bc58a29ea582b
#
_cell.length_a   1.000
_cell.length_b   1.000
_cell.length_c   1.000
_cell.angle_alpha   90.00
_cell.angle_beta   90.00
_cell.angle_gamma   90.00
#
_symmetry.space_group_name_H-M   'P 1'
#
loop_
_entity.id
_entity.type
_entity.pdbx_description
1 polymer ?
#
loop_
_entity_poly.entity_id
_entity_poly.type
_entity_poly.pdbx_seq_one_letter_code
_entity_poly.pdbx_strand_id
1 'polypeptide(L)'
;MGANNLSRYDSLGWAGRILSDITGHEQILIVLGNQLLPPVLAGIILAAVLSAIMSTADSQILVASSSVSHDLKEKKEEHSLNYTRVVVAVICALAVMMAIFVDKSIYSRVLFAFSAMGAAFGPLLMGRMQGGVPRYYALAAMAVGFFLTLLFYYSDYKPEGNPLERLVPFIVSMVIVQLGRRKQKQG
;
A
#
# COMPACT_ATOMS: atom_id res chain seq x y z
N MET A 1 -1.46 25.87 -8.64
CA MET A 1 -0.05 25.38 -8.71
C MET A 1 0.09 23.86 -8.97
N GLY A 2 -0.96 23.06 -8.89
CA GLY A 2 -0.88 21.59 -9.03
C GLY A 2 -0.91 21.03 -10.47
N ALA A 3 -1.61 21.67 -11.41
CA ALA A 3 -1.81 21.12 -12.75
C ALA A 3 -0.54 21.11 -13.64
N ASN A 4 0.35 22.07 -13.46
CA ASN A 4 1.58 22.16 -14.27
C ASN A 4 2.64 21.12 -13.88
N ASN A 5 2.56 20.52 -12.70
CA ASN A 5 3.50 19.49 -12.27
C ASN A 5 3.13 18.11 -12.84
N LEU A 6 1.85 17.76 -12.89
CA LEU A 6 1.38 16.49 -13.49
C LEU A 6 1.82 16.38 -14.96
N SER A 7 1.66 17.43 -15.76
CA SER A 7 2.06 17.42 -17.18
C SER A 7 3.58 17.24 -17.39
N ARG A 8 4.41 17.64 -16.43
CA ARG A 8 5.87 17.44 -16.50
C ARG A 8 6.29 16.00 -16.24
N TYR A 9 5.62 15.31 -15.33
CA TYR A 9 5.91 13.89 -15.07
C TYR A 9 5.43 13.00 -16.23
N ASP A 10 4.28 13.32 -16.79
CA ASP A 10 3.78 12.65 -17.98
C ASP A 10 4.73 12.84 -19.18
N SER A 11 5.27 14.06 -19.39
CA SER A 11 6.21 14.34 -20.47
C SER A 11 7.53 13.59 -20.31
N LEU A 12 8.01 13.37 -19.09
CA LEU A 12 9.25 12.60 -18.83
C LEU A 12 9.03 11.11 -19.15
N GLY A 13 7.88 10.56 -18.80
CA GLY A 13 7.50 9.19 -19.14
C GLY A 13 7.35 8.98 -20.65
N TRP A 14 6.76 9.94 -21.34
CA TRP A 14 6.60 9.90 -22.81
C TRP A 14 7.94 10.06 -23.54
N ALA A 15 8.77 11.01 -23.11
CA ALA A 15 10.12 11.19 -23.66
C ALA A 15 11.00 9.95 -23.46
N GLY A 16 10.92 9.34 -22.28
CA GLY A 16 11.64 8.12 -21.98
C GLY A 16 11.28 6.94 -22.89
N ARG A 17 9.99 6.85 -23.24
CA ARG A 17 9.48 5.80 -24.12
C ARG A 17 9.90 5.99 -25.58
N ILE A 18 10.19 7.22 -25.98
CA ILE A 18 10.64 7.57 -27.35
C ILE A 18 12.17 7.44 -27.46
N LEU A 19 12.89 7.80 -26.39
CA LEU A 19 14.35 7.89 -26.40
C LEU A 19 15.06 6.57 -26.11
N SER A 20 14.38 5.60 -25.50
CA SER A 20 15.02 4.35 -25.12
C SER A 20 14.05 3.18 -25.18
N ASP A 21 14.50 2.09 -25.79
CA ASP A 21 13.82 0.79 -25.85
C ASP A 21 13.95 0.06 -24.49
N ILE A 22 13.52 0.76 -23.41
CA ILE A 22 13.67 0.23 -22.04
C ILE A 22 12.52 -0.73 -21.77
N THR A 23 12.85 -1.99 -21.57
CA THR A 23 11.91 -3.04 -21.18
C THR A 23 11.38 -2.90 -19.75
N GLY A 24 12.06 -2.13 -18.88
CA GLY A 24 11.67 -1.89 -17.49
C GLY A 24 11.10 -0.49 -17.27
N HIS A 25 9.79 -0.33 -17.30
CA HIS A 25 9.12 0.97 -17.14
C HIS A 25 9.45 1.69 -15.81
N GLU A 26 9.81 0.96 -14.76
CA GLU A 26 10.14 1.50 -13.44
C GLU A 26 11.57 2.07 -13.35
N GLN A 27 12.44 1.74 -14.30
CA GLN A 27 13.86 2.15 -14.31
C GLN A 27 14.13 3.40 -15.15
N ILE A 28 13.12 3.93 -15.83
CA ILE A 28 13.25 5.03 -16.78
C ILE A 28 13.98 6.24 -16.19
N LEU A 29 13.63 6.65 -14.97
CA LEU A 29 14.25 7.80 -14.30
C LEU A 29 15.76 7.61 -14.09
N ILE A 30 16.16 6.43 -13.65
CA ILE A 30 17.56 6.12 -13.35
C ILE A 30 18.35 5.98 -14.65
N VAL A 31 17.80 5.30 -15.66
CA VAL A 31 18.46 5.07 -16.96
C VAL A 31 18.63 6.40 -17.71
N LEU A 32 17.57 7.21 -17.81
CA LEU A 32 17.67 8.53 -18.46
C LEU A 32 18.58 9.48 -17.69
N GLY A 33 18.56 9.44 -16.36
CA GLY A 33 19.49 10.20 -15.54
C GLY A 33 20.94 9.89 -15.86
N ASN A 34 21.29 8.61 -16.02
CA ASN A 34 22.65 8.19 -16.36
C ASN A 34 23.02 8.45 -17.82
N GLN A 35 22.07 8.44 -18.76
CA GLN A 35 22.34 8.65 -20.18
C GLN A 35 22.40 10.13 -20.57
N LEU A 36 21.56 10.98 -19.99
CA LEU A 36 21.38 12.37 -20.42
C LEU A 36 22.16 13.36 -19.54
N LEU A 37 22.55 12.98 -18.33
CA LEU A 37 23.17 13.89 -17.37
C LEU A 37 24.64 13.55 -17.13
N PRO A 38 25.48 14.57 -16.83
CA PRO A 38 26.82 14.33 -16.33
C PRO A 38 26.80 13.47 -15.05
N PRO A 39 27.83 12.65 -14.80
CA PRO A 39 27.86 11.68 -13.69
C PRO A 39 27.54 12.28 -12.32
N VAL A 40 27.96 13.52 -12.10
CA VAL A 40 27.70 14.25 -10.84
C VAL A 40 26.21 14.52 -10.65
N LEU A 41 25.53 15.00 -11.70
CA LEU A 41 24.09 15.29 -11.63
C LEU A 41 23.26 14.00 -11.54
N ALA A 42 23.64 12.95 -12.25
CA ALA A 42 23.03 11.64 -12.13
C ALA A 42 23.14 11.09 -10.70
N GLY A 43 24.30 11.24 -10.05
CA GLY A 43 24.50 10.89 -8.65
C GLY A 43 23.62 11.69 -7.68
N ILE A 44 23.44 12.99 -7.92
CA ILE A 44 22.56 13.85 -7.10
C ILE A 44 21.10 13.40 -7.22
N ILE A 45 20.62 13.08 -8.42
CA ILE A 45 19.26 12.57 -8.62
C ILE A 45 19.07 11.25 -7.89
N LEU A 46 20.03 10.34 -8.01
CA LEU A 46 19.98 9.04 -7.32
C LEU A 46 19.93 9.22 -5.80
N ALA A 47 20.76 10.11 -5.25
CA ALA A 47 20.77 10.42 -3.83
C ALA A 47 19.43 11.03 -3.37
N ALA A 48 18.85 11.92 -4.16
CA ALA A 48 17.54 12.51 -3.88
C ALA A 48 16.42 11.47 -3.85
N VAL A 49 16.40 10.54 -4.81
CA VAL A 49 15.42 9.44 -4.87
C VAL A 49 15.59 8.52 -3.65
N LEU A 50 16.82 8.12 -3.32
CA LEU A 50 17.09 7.30 -2.14
C LEU A 50 16.68 7.99 -0.84
N SER A 51 16.96 9.28 -0.70
CA SER A 51 16.56 10.08 0.47
C SER A 51 15.03 10.10 0.62
N ALA A 52 14.29 10.31 -0.46
CA ALA A 52 12.84 10.29 -0.45
C ALA A 52 12.27 8.91 -0.05
N ILE A 53 12.85 7.83 -0.58
CA ILE A 53 12.45 6.46 -0.24
C ILE A 53 12.71 6.18 1.25
N MET A 54 13.90 6.53 1.76
CA MET A 54 14.26 6.32 3.17
C MET A 54 13.33 7.10 4.10
N SER A 55 13.05 8.37 3.81
CA SER A 55 12.14 9.20 4.62
C SER A 55 10.73 8.61 4.71
N THR A 56 10.22 8.07 3.60
CA THR A 56 8.90 7.42 3.56
C THR A 56 8.92 6.10 4.31
N ALA A 57 9.94 5.26 4.10
CA ALA A 57 10.08 3.96 4.75
C ALA A 57 10.19 4.10 6.27
N ASP A 58 10.99 5.04 6.76
CA ASP A 58 11.13 5.30 8.20
C ASP A 58 9.79 5.63 8.85
N SER A 59 9.02 6.53 8.24
CA SER A 59 7.70 6.90 8.75
C SER A 59 6.74 5.72 8.79
N GLN A 60 6.72 4.89 7.76
CA GLN A 60 5.85 3.71 7.67
C GLN A 60 6.24 2.63 8.68
N ILE A 61 7.54 2.37 8.85
CA ILE A 61 8.06 1.40 9.81
C ILE A 61 7.75 1.85 11.25
N LEU A 62 7.92 3.14 11.55
CA LEU A 62 7.58 3.69 12.87
C LEU A 62 6.09 3.54 13.19
N VAL A 63 5.20 3.87 12.26
CA VAL A 63 3.75 3.72 12.46
C VAL A 63 3.39 2.25 12.62
N ALA A 64 3.89 1.37 11.76
CA ALA A 64 3.60 -0.06 11.83
C ALA A 64 4.13 -0.68 13.12
N SER A 65 5.36 -0.37 13.52
CA SER A 65 5.95 -0.91 14.75
C SER A 65 5.27 -0.39 16.01
N SER A 66 4.88 0.88 16.01
CA SER A 66 4.12 1.48 17.12
C SER A 66 2.75 0.82 17.26
N SER A 67 2.02 0.61 16.17
CA SER A 67 0.72 -0.07 16.18
C SER A 67 0.83 -1.49 16.73
N VAL A 68 1.78 -2.27 16.23
CA VAL A 68 2.01 -3.65 16.69
C VAL A 68 2.43 -3.69 18.16
N SER A 69 3.34 -2.80 18.56
CA SER A 69 3.84 -2.76 19.95
C SER A 69 2.76 -2.34 20.94
N HIS A 70 1.82 -1.48 20.53
CA HIS A 70 0.78 -0.96 21.40
C HIS A 70 -0.43 -1.89 21.48
N ASP A 71 -0.79 -2.55 20.38
CA ASP A 71 -1.99 -3.38 20.30
C ASP A 71 -1.76 -4.80 20.87
N LEU A 72 -0.53 -5.33 20.82
CA LEU A 72 -0.21 -6.68 21.26
C LEU A 72 0.21 -6.76 22.74
N LYS A 73 0.53 -5.65 23.41
CA LYS A 73 0.86 -5.64 24.84
C LYS A 73 -0.31 -5.18 25.70
N GLU A 74 -0.69 -6.02 26.63
CA GLU A 74 -1.58 -5.63 27.74
C GLU A 74 -0.95 -4.51 28.58
N LYS A 75 -1.78 -3.59 29.04
CA LYS A 75 -1.53 -2.28 29.65
C LYS A 75 -0.54 -2.19 30.84
N LYS A 76 0.21 -3.21 31.22
CA LYS A 76 0.92 -3.26 32.52
C LYS A 76 2.44 -3.45 32.50
N GLU A 77 3.08 -3.60 31.35
CA GLU A 77 4.54 -3.71 31.34
C GLU A 77 5.18 -2.50 30.65
N GLU A 78 6.23 -1.95 31.31
CA GLU A 78 7.07 -0.90 30.76
C GLU A 78 7.52 -1.31 29.33
N HIS A 79 7.39 -0.39 28.41
CA HIS A 79 7.84 -0.56 27.01
C HIS A 79 9.33 -0.86 27.00
N SER A 80 9.71 -2.12 27.03
CA SER A 80 11.09 -2.52 26.80
C SER A 80 11.47 -2.08 25.38
N LEU A 81 12.44 -1.18 25.27
CA LEU A 81 13.00 -0.71 24.00
C LEU A 81 13.43 -1.89 23.11
N ASN A 82 13.85 -3.00 23.74
CA ASN A 82 14.24 -4.22 23.04
C ASN A 82 13.07 -4.88 22.29
N TYR A 83 11.84 -4.85 22.85
CA TYR A 83 10.66 -5.39 22.19
C TYR A 83 10.34 -4.61 20.90
N THR A 84 10.32 -3.28 20.98
CA THR A 84 10.07 -2.42 19.80
C THR A 84 11.14 -2.64 18.72
N ARG A 85 12.42 -2.79 19.11
CA ARG A 85 13.50 -3.09 18.16
C ARG A 85 13.30 -4.43 17.46
N VAL A 86 12.87 -5.47 18.18
CA VAL A 86 12.56 -6.78 17.58
C VAL A 86 11.39 -6.68 16.60
N VAL A 87 10.33 -5.96 16.96
CA VAL A 87 9.18 -5.74 16.07
C VAL A 87 9.61 -5.03 14.80
N VAL A 88 10.40 -3.96 14.90
CA VAL A 88 10.97 -3.25 13.73
C VAL A 88 11.79 -4.21 12.87
N ALA A 89 12.70 -4.99 13.47
CA ALA A 89 13.54 -5.93 12.73
C ALA A 89 12.71 -7.00 12.00
N VAL A 90 11.66 -7.52 12.63
CA VAL A 90 10.74 -8.48 12.00
C VAL A 90 9.98 -7.86 10.83
N ILE A 91 9.46 -6.64 10.98
CA ILE A 91 8.77 -5.92 9.90
C ILE A 91 9.73 -5.70 8.72
N CYS A 92 10.96 -5.24 8.98
CA CYS A 92 11.97 -5.05 7.94
C CYS A 92 12.34 -6.37 7.25
N ALA A 93 12.52 -7.45 8.00
CA ALA A 93 12.85 -8.75 7.44
C ALA A 93 11.71 -9.28 6.54
N LEU A 94 10.45 -9.13 6.97
CA LEU A 94 9.28 -9.49 6.16
C LEU A 94 9.19 -8.65 4.89
N ALA A 95 9.45 -7.35 4.97
CA ALA A 95 9.45 -6.46 3.80
C ALA A 95 10.53 -6.86 2.79
N VAL A 96 11.74 -7.17 3.26
CA VAL A 96 12.84 -7.65 2.40
C VAL A 96 12.50 -9.00 1.77
N MET A 97 11.96 -9.94 2.55
CA MET A 97 11.51 -11.23 2.01
C MET A 97 10.45 -11.04 0.93
N MET A 98 9.45 -10.22 1.16
CA MET A 98 8.45 -9.91 0.13
C MET A 98 9.06 -9.25 -1.11
N ALA A 99 10.06 -8.41 -0.94
CA ALA A 99 10.75 -7.78 -2.06
C ALA A 99 11.50 -8.78 -2.95
N ILE A 100 12.08 -9.82 -2.35
CA ILE A 100 12.88 -10.84 -3.05
C ILE A 100 11.99 -11.93 -3.69
N PHE A 101 10.98 -12.40 -2.96
CA PHE A 101 10.20 -13.57 -3.39
C PHE A 101 8.96 -13.23 -4.23
N VAL A 102 8.48 -11.98 -4.20
CA VAL A 102 7.30 -11.57 -4.97
C VAL A 102 7.76 -10.84 -6.24
N ASP A 103 7.74 -11.53 -7.34
CA ASP A 103 8.18 -11.01 -8.66
C ASP A 103 7.05 -10.21 -9.34
N LYS A 104 6.64 -9.11 -8.70
CA LYS A 104 5.63 -8.18 -9.22
C LYS A 104 6.16 -6.75 -9.26
N SER A 105 5.66 -5.95 -10.20
CA SER A 105 6.04 -4.55 -10.34
C SER A 105 5.74 -3.74 -9.08
N ILE A 106 6.50 -2.68 -8.82
CA ILE A 106 6.30 -1.76 -7.69
C ILE A 106 4.90 -1.15 -7.78
N TYR A 107 4.46 -0.79 -8.98
CA TYR A 107 3.14 -0.25 -9.23
C TYR A 107 2.03 -1.22 -8.80
N SER A 108 2.13 -2.50 -9.14
CA SER A 108 1.18 -3.53 -8.74
C SER A 108 1.10 -3.71 -7.22
N ARG A 109 2.25 -3.66 -6.51
CA ARG A 109 2.32 -3.73 -5.05
C ARG A 109 1.64 -2.53 -4.37
N VAL A 110 1.89 -1.33 -4.87
CA VAL A 110 1.25 -0.10 -4.36
C VAL A 110 -0.25 -0.15 -4.56
N LEU A 111 -0.71 -0.56 -5.74
CA LEU A 111 -2.13 -0.70 -6.02
C LEU A 111 -2.81 -1.75 -5.14
N PHE A 112 -2.14 -2.87 -4.88
CA PHE A 112 -2.62 -3.89 -3.93
C PHE A 112 -2.80 -3.29 -2.53
N ALA A 113 -1.80 -2.56 -2.01
CA ALA A 113 -1.87 -1.95 -0.69
C ALA A 113 -3.04 -0.97 -0.57
N PHE A 114 -3.24 -0.08 -1.55
CA PHE A 114 -4.38 0.83 -1.58
C PHE A 114 -5.72 0.11 -1.71
N SER A 115 -5.78 -0.96 -2.51
CA SER A 115 -7.00 -1.76 -2.69
C SER A 115 -7.38 -2.49 -1.41
N ALA A 116 -6.40 -3.08 -0.71
CA ALA A 116 -6.59 -3.77 0.55
C ALA A 116 -7.08 -2.81 1.65
N MET A 117 -6.46 -1.62 1.75
CA MET A 117 -6.91 -0.57 2.67
C MET A 117 -8.32 -0.08 2.32
N GLY A 118 -8.58 0.19 1.05
CA GLY A 118 -9.88 0.64 0.57
C GLY A 118 -10.98 -0.38 0.86
N ALA A 119 -10.74 -1.67 0.60
CA ALA A 119 -11.70 -2.75 0.84
C ALA A 119 -11.93 -3.03 2.33
N ALA A 120 -10.91 -2.88 3.17
CA ALA A 120 -11.03 -3.11 4.60
C ALA A 120 -11.70 -1.94 5.34
N PHE A 121 -11.30 -0.70 5.07
CA PHE A 121 -11.72 0.47 5.83
C PHE A 121 -12.84 1.28 5.16
N GLY A 122 -12.90 1.32 3.83
CA GLY A 122 -13.88 2.13 3.09
C GLY A 122 -15.32 1.84 3.47
N PRO A 123 -15.79 0.59 3.39
CA PRO A 123 -17.16 0.22 3.77
C PRO A 123 -17.45 0.47 5.25
N LEU A 124 -16.45 0.30 6.13
CA LEU A 124 -16.59 0.56 7.55
C LEU A 124 -16.80 2.04 7.85
N LEU A 125 -16.04 2.93 7.22
CA LEU A 125 -16.21 4.38 7.34
C LEU A 125 -17.60 4.81 6.86
N MET A 126 -18.05 4.32 5.69
CA MET A 126 -19.38 4.60 5.17
C MET A 126 -20.48 4.09 6.11
N GLY A 127 -20.32 2.89 6.66
CA GLY A 127 -21.24 2.32 7.64
C GLY A 127 -21.32 3.14 8.94
N ARG A 128 -20.18 3.62 9.41
CA ARG A 128 -20.08 4.44 10.62
C ARG A 128 -20.77 5.81 10.46
N MET A 129 -20.56 6.46 9.32
CA MET A 129 -21.22 7.73 8.99
C MET A 129 -22.74 7.61 8.91
N GLN A 130 -23.26 6.45 8.59
CA GLN A 130 -24.70 6.21 8.42
C GLN A 130 -25.41 5.67 9.69
N GLY A 131 -24.78 5.68 10.87
CA GLY A 131 -25.43 5.33 12.12
C GLY A 131 -24.79 4.18 12.93
N GLY A 132 -23.61 3.72 12.55
CA GLY A 132 -22.84 2.71 13.27
C GLY A 132 -22.98 1.30 12.70
N VAL A 133 -22.04 0.45 13.10
CA VAL A 133 -21.97 -0.96 12.67
C VAL A 133 -21.62 -1.79 13.91
N PRO A 134 -22.30 -2.92 14.15
CA PRO A 134 -21.97 -3.83 15.24
C PRO A 134 -20.52 -4.33 15.11
N ARG A 135 -19.82 -4.46 16.24
CA ARG A 135 -18.40 -4.81 16.29
C ARG A 135 -18.05 -6.05 15.48
N TYR A 136 -18.89 -7.09 15.58
CA TYR A 136 -18.63 -8.34 14.84
C TYR A 136 -18.71 -8.18 13.33
N TYR A 137 -19.67 -7.42 12.82
CA TYR A 137 -19.80 -7.16 11.37
C TYR A 137 -18.70 -6.23 10.88
N ALA A 138 -18.24 -5.29 11.72
CA ALA A 138 -17.10 -4.44 11.39
C ALA A 138 -15.82 -5.26 11.21
N LEU A 139 -15.49 -6.13 12.17
CA LEU A 139 -14.34 -7.01 12.10
C LEU A 139 -14.43 -8.01 10.94
N ALA A 140 -15.61 -8.59 10.72
CA ALA A 140 -15.83 -9.50 9.60
C ALA A 140 -15.64 -8.80 8.24
N ALA A 141 -16.17 -7.59 8.08
CA ALA A 141 -16.02 -6.83 6.84
C ALA A 141 -14.55 -6.46 6.56
N MET A 142 -13.79 -6.05 7.59
CA MET A 142 -12.36 -5.77 7.47
C MET A 142 -11.58 -7.01 7.07
N ALA A 143 -11.80 -8.13 7.77
CA ALA A 143 -11.11 -9.37 7.49
C ALA A 143 -11.43 -9.91 6.08
N VAL A 144 -12.71 -9.97 5.72
CA VAL A 144 -13.13 -10.46 4.39
C VAL A 144 -12.60 -9.54 3.29
N GLY A 145 -12.66 -8.21 3.47
CA GLY A 145 -12.12 -7.25 2.50
C GLY A 145 -10.65 -7.45 2.25
N PHE A 146 -9.86 -7.58 3.32
CA PHE A 146 -8.43 -7.81 3.23
C PHE A 146 -8.09 -9.17 2.59
N PHE A 147 -8.65 -10.26 3.12
CA PHE A 147 -8.35 -11.61 2.61
C PHE A 147 -8.82 -11.82 1.17
N LEU A 148 -9.95 -11.24 0.79
CA LEU A 148 -10.44 -11.34 -0.57
C LEU A 148 -9.53 -10.57 -1.54
N THR A 149 -9.04 -9.39 -1.15
CA THR A 149 -8.04 -8.64 -1.95
C THR A 149 -6.75 -9.45 -2.08
N LEU A 150 -6.31 -10.11 -1.02
CA LEU A 150 -5.12 -10.97 -1.04
C LEU A 150 -5.31 -12.16 -2.00
N LEU A 151 -6.45 -12.83 -1.96
CA LEU A 151 -6.78 -13.93 -2.86
C LEU A 151 -6.78 -13.49 -4.34
N PHE A 152 -7.37 -12.34 -4.64
CA PHE A 152 -7.36 -11.80 -6.00
C PHE A 152 -5.97 -11.40 -6.46
N TYR A 153 -5.13 -10.87 -5.57
CA TYR A 153 -3.76 -10.48 -5.88
C TYR A 153 -2.86 -11.67 -6.23
N TYR A 154 -3.02 -12.80 -5.53
CA TYR A 154 -2.26 -14.03 -5.80
C TYR A 154 -2.89 -14.91 -6.89
N SER A 155 -4.12 -14.62 -7.31
CA SER A 155 -4.78 -15.38 -8.37
C SER A 155 -4.27 -14.92 -9.74
N ASP A 156 -3.51 -15.78 -10.42
CA ASP A 156 -2.97 -15.54 -11.77
C ASP A 156 -4.05 -15.48 -12.88
N TYR A 157 -5.32 -15.51 -12.49
CA TYR A 157 -6.43 -15.68 -13.44
C TYR A 157 -6.77 -14.42 -14.25
N LYS A 158 -6.15 -13.25 -13.97
CA LYS A 158 -6.53 -11.99 -14.65
C LYS A 158 -5.32 -11.09 -14.91
N PRO A 159 -5.32 -10.32 -16.03
CA PRO A 159 -4.26 -9.39 -16.35
C PRO A 159 -4.13 -8.33 -15.26
N GLU A 160 -2.91 -7.95 -14.94
CA GLU A 160 -2.57 -6.93 -13.96
C GLU A 160 -3.33 -5.62 -14.22
N GLY A 161 -3.95 -5.07 -13.17
CA GLY A 161 -4.69 -3.80 -13.26
C GLY A 161 -6.18 -3.92 -13.55
N ASN A 162 -6.77 -5.11 -13.46
CA ASN A 162 -8.20 -5.29 -13.69
C ASN A 162 -9.01 -4.60 -12.56
N PRO A 163 -9.96 -3.69 -12.89
CA PRO A 163 -10.76 -2.99 -11.87
C PRO A 163 -11.58 -3.93 -10.98
N LEU A 164 -11.87 -5.16 -11.45
CA LEU A 164 -12.60 -6.16 -10.69
C LEU A 164 -11.85 -6.62 -9.43
N GLU A 165 -10.52 -6.68 -9.46
CA GLU A 165 -9.70 -7.02 -8.28
C GLU A 165 -9.92 -6.06 -7.11
N ARG A 166 -10.29 -4.84 -7.41
CA ARG A 166 -10.49 -3.78 -6.42
C ARG A 166 -11.94 -3.60 -6.03
N LEU A 167 -12.85 -3.72 -7.01
CA LEU A 167 -14.27 -3.50 -6.80
C LEU A 167 -14.94 -4.65 -6.06
N VAL A 168 -14.59 -5.91 -6.37
CA VAL A 168 -15.23 -7.08 -5.76
C VAL A 168 -14.99 -7.14 -4.25
N PRO A 169 -13.75 -7.04 -3.70
CA PRO A 169 -13.54 -7.03 -2.27
C PRO A 169 -14.25 -5.87 -1.56
N PHE A 170 -14.26 -4.69 -2.18
CA PHE A 170 -14.95 -3.52 -1.65
C PHE A 170 -16.46 -3.72 -1.57
N ILE A 171 -17.09 -4.23 -2.64
CA ILE A 171 -18.53 -4.47 -2.69
C ILE A 171 -18.93 -5.55 -1.68
N VAL A 172 -18.18 -6.64 -1.58
CA VAL A 172 -18.46 -7.72 -0.62
C VAL A 172 -18.40 -7.20 0.81
N SER A 173 -17.36 -6.45 1.16
CA SER A 173 -17.23 -5.82 2.48
C SER A 173 -18.36 -4.82 2.75
N MET A 174 -18.80 -4.06 1.75
CA MET A 174 -19.92 -3.14 1.86
C MET A 174 -21.24 -3.86 2.14
N VAL A 175 -21.49 -4.99 1.50
CA VAL A 175 -22.67 -5.84 1.75
C VAL A 175 -22.67 -6.35 3.19
N ILE A 176 -21.53 -6.82 3.71
CA ILE A 176 -21.41 -7.29 5.10
C ILE A 176 -21.75 -6.16 6.09
N VAL A 177 -21.21 -4.97 5.86
CA VAL A 177 -21.50 -3.79 6.70
C VAL A 177 -23.00 -3.44 6.67
N GLN A 178 -23.64 -3.46 5.50
CA GLN A 178 -25.05 -3.15 5.37
C GLN A 178 -25.95 -4.19 6.06
N LEU A 179 -25.59 -5.49 5.96
CA LEU A 179 -26.30 -6.57 6.66
C LEU A 179 -26.22 -6.40 8.19
N GLY A 180 -25.04 -6.03 8.71
CA GLY A 180 -24.87 -5.75 10.13
C GLY A 180 -25.73 -4.60 10.62
N ARG A 181 -25.86 -3.54 9.83
CA ARG A 181 -26.68 -2.38 10.14
C ARG A 181 -28.19 -2.67 10.16
N ARG A 182 -28.65 -3.51 9.22
CA ARG A 182 -30.05 -3.94 9.18
C ARG A 182 -30.45 -4.67 10.46
N LYS A 183 -29.59 -5.56 10.96
CA LYS A 183 -29.83 -6.27 12.23
C LYS A 183 -29.85 -5.35 13.44
N GLN A 184 -29.02 -4.30 13.46
CA GLN A 184 -29.00 -3.33 14.58
C GLN A 184 -30.26 -2.46 14.64
N LYS A 185 -30.96 -2.26 13.53
CA LYS A 185 -32.21 -1.47 13.49
C LYS A 185 -33.46 -2.29 13.89
N GLN A 186 -33.34 -3.59 13.92
CA GLN A 186 -34.45 -4.51 14.22
C GLN A 186 -34.45 -5.07 15.65
N GLY A 187 -33.39 -4.85 16.41
CA GLY A 187 -33.27 -5.17 17.82
C GLY A 187 -33.10 -3.92 18.67
#